data_3ab6d4de78ac6e7255ba173141cf166c
#
_entry.id   3ab6d4de78ac6e7255ba173141cf166c
#
_cell.length_a   1.000
_cell.length_b   1.000
_cell.length_c   1.000
_cell.angle_alpha   90.00
_cell.angle_beta   90.00
_cell.angle_gamma   90.00
#
_symmetry.space_group_name_H-M   'P 1'
#
loop_
_entity.id
_entity.type
_entity.pdbx_description
1 polymer ?
#
loop_
_entity_poly.entity_id
_entity_poly.type
_entity_poly.pdbx_seq_one_letter_code
_entity_poly.pdbx_strand_id
1 'polypeptide(L)'
;KAWNFLNFQSEKYSAVQMEFTTPPSYGNTTVNVGVLTSKDKILKCLVGNKVIHYEGTADEVGWPVPKSIEYKFDGKSQEKDVDADIKGDLTNLAERVDVMAEIPQFVKNIVSGVAGTKPYIYQFCNNFTAQVGDDKENGIAFCEVTFISE
;
A
#
# COMPACT_ATOMS: atom_id res chain seq x y z
N LYS A 1 1.85 -8.05 -10.50
CA LYS A 1 1.34 -8.41 -9.18
C LYS A 1 1.96 -7.48 -8.18
N ALA A 2 1.16 -6.84 -7.36
CA ALA A 2 1.57 -5.78 -6.46
C ALA A 2 0.91 -5.96 -5.08
N TRP A 3 1.56 -5.38 -4.11
CA TRP A 3 1.05 -5.24 -2.75
C TRP A 3 1.26 -3.80 -2.30
N ASN A 4 0.28 -3.23 -1.63
CA ASN A 4 0.37 -1.93 -0.98
C ASN A 4 -0.04 -2.05 0.48
N PHE A 5 0.67 -1.38 1.34
CA PHE A 5 0.36 -1.31 2.77
C PHE A 5 0.51 0.12 3.28
N LEU A 6 -0.40 0.52 4.14
CA LEU A 6 -0.36 1.78 4.88
C LEU A 6 -0.55 1.52 6.37
N ASN A 7 0.29 2.14 7.18
CA ASN A 7 0.05 2.42 8.59
C ASN A 7 0.23 3.92 8.80
N PHE A 8 -0.85 4.62 9.11
CA PHE A 8 -0.87 6.07 9.35
C PHE A 8 -1.25 6.36 10.80
N GLN A 9 -0.54 7.31 11.40
CA GLN A 9 -0.78 7.76 12.76
C GLN A 9 -0.70 9.28 12.84
N SER A 10 -1.71 9.88 13.44
CA SER A 10 -1.76 11.30 13.78
C SER A 10 -2.33 11.50 15.18
N GLU A 11 -2.50 12.73 15.60
CA GLU A 11 -3.12 13.02 16.91
C GLU A 11 -4.58 12.57 16.96
N LYS A 12 -5.33 12.77 15.88
CA LYS A 12 -6.76 12.44 15.81
C LYS A 12 -7.05 11.10 15.17
N TYR A 13 -6.28 10.69 14.16
CA TYR A 13 -6.61 9.56 13.29
C TYR A 13 -5.52 8.49 13.28
N SER A 14 -5.97 7.26 13.21
CA SER A 14 -5.15 6.09 12.90
C SER A 14 -5.77 5.34 11.74
N ALA A 15 -4.94 4.87 10.81
CA ALA A 15 -5.42 4.10 9.67
C ALA A 15 -4.48 2.99 9.28
N VAL A 16 -5.07 1.89 8.82
CA VAL A 16 -4.37 0.80 8.15
C VAL A 16 -5.13 0.48 6.87
N GLN A 17 -4.41 0.32 5.77
CA GLN A 17 -4.99 -0.19 4.52
C GLN A 17 -4.04 -1.18 3.88
N MET A 18 -4.59 -2.27 3.38
CA MET A 18 -3.86 -3.32 2.69
C MET A 18 -4.54 -3.60 1.35
N GLU A 19 -3.75 -3.63 0.29
CA GLU A 19 -4.20 -3.96 -1.06
C GLU A 19 -3.25 -4.94 -1.71
N PHE A 20 -3.79 -5.96 -2.37
CA PHE A 20 -3.01 -6.86 -3.20
C PHE A 20 -3.76 -7.25 -4.46
N THR A 21 -3.02 -7.50 -5.52
CA THR A 21 -3.56 -8.02 -6.78
C THR A 21 -3.10 -9.45 -6.99
N THR A 22 -4.06 -10.34 -7.19
CA THR A 22 -3.81 -11.77 -7.42
C THR A 22 -3.14 -12.02 -8.78
N PRO A 23 -2.44 -13.15 -8.96
CA PRO A 23 -1.88 -13.53 -10.26
C PRO A 23 -2.99 -13.84 -11.29
N PRO A 24 -2.64 -13.91 -12.61
CA PRO A 24 -3.60 -14.21 -13.69
C PRO A 24 -4.38 -15.50 -13.48
N SER A 25 -3.74 -16.52 -12.88
CA SER A 25 -4.37 -17.80 -12.52
C SER A 25 -5.54 -17.65 -11.53
N TYR A 26 -5.60 -16.53 -10.83
CA TYR A 26 -6.68 -16.13 -9.92
C TYR A 26 -7.43 -14.87 -10.42
N GLY A 27 -7.37 -14.59 -11.72
CA GLY A 27 -8.18 -13.58 -12.39
C GLY A 27 -7.70 -12.14 -12.22
N ASN A 28 -6.47 -11.87 -11.81
CA ASN A 28 -5.94 -10.51 -11.57
C ASN A 28 -6.87 -9.68 -10.66
N THR A 29 -7.47 -10.31 -9.66
CA THR A 29 -8.41 -9.65 -8.75
C THR A 29 -7.66 -8.79 -7.76
N THR A 30 -8.06 -7.53 -7.62
CA THR A 30 -7.58 -6.65 -6.57
C THR A 30 -8.45 -6.79 -5.33
N VAL A 31 -7.82 -7.08 -4.20
CA VAL A 31 -8.44 -7.16 -2.88
C VAL A 31 -7.87 -6.04 -2.03
N ASN A 32 -8.75 -5.27 -1.43
CA ASN A 32 -8.37 -4.17 -0.56
C ASN A 32 -9.23 -4.20 0.71
N VAL A 33 -8.60 -4.01 1.85
CA VAL A 33 -9.24 -3.84 3.15
C VAL A 33 -8.60 -2.66 3.87
N GLY A 34 -9.43 -1.82 4.49
CA GLY A 34 -8.94 -0.66 5.19
C GLY A 34 -9.79 -0.32 6.42
N VAL A 35 -9.12 0.17 7.45
CA VAL A 35 -9.72 0.67 8.68
C VAL A 35 -9.21 2.07 8.96
N LEU A 36 -10.10 2.98 9.26
CA LEU A 36 -9.82 4.33 9.72
C LEU A 36 -10.53 4.56 11.05
N THR A 37 -9.80 5.04 12.04
CA THR A 37 -10.31 5.33 13.37
C THR A 37 -10.03 6.77 13.78
N SER A 38 -10.88 7.33 14.64
CA SER A 38 -10.66 8.59 15.34
C SER A 38 -10.81 8.36 16.84
N LYS A 39 -9.70 8.46 17.59
CA LYS A 39 -9.64 8.13 19.01
C LYS A 39 -10.28 6.76 19.29
N ASP A 40 -11.45 6.73 19.93
CA ASP A 40 -12.14 5.49 20.34
C ASP A 40 -13.21 5.04 19.34
N LYS A 41 -13.29 5.67 18.15
CA LYS A 41 -14.33 5.36 17.16
C LYS A 41 -13.73 4.79 15.87
N ILE A 42 -14.32 3.69 15.42
CA ILE A 42 -14.13 3.23 14.05
C ILE A 42 -14.97 4.12 13.14
N LEU A 43 -14.30 4.87 12.25
CA LEU A 43 -14.97 5.73 11.27
C LEU A 43 -15.28 4.93 10.01
N LYS A 44 -14.36 4.07 9.59
CA LYS A 44 -14.48 3.20 8.41
C LYS A 44 -13.83 1.85 8.66
N CYS A 45 -14.51 0.81 8.22
CA CYS A 45 -13.96 -0.55 8.14
C CYS A 45 -14.50 -1.16 6.86
N LEU A 46 -13.77 -1.03 5.76
CA LEU A 46 -14.26 -1.22 4.41
C LEU A 46 -13.39 -2.16 3.60
N VAL A 47 -14.04 -2.84 2.65
CA VAL A 47 -13.38 -3.58 1.56
C VAL A 47 -13.63 -2.87 0.24
N GLY A 48 -12.76 -3.13 -0.75
CA GLY A 48 -12.91 -2.52 -2.08
C GLY A 48 -12.52 -1.05 -2.13
N ASN A 49 -11.70 -0.59 -1.20
CA ASN A 49 -11.02 0.71 -1.25
C ASN A 49 -10.03 0.75 -2.42
N LYS A 50 -9.33 1.87 -2.60
CA LYS A 50 -8.36 2.05 -3.68
C LYS A 50 -7.04 2.62 -3.20
N VAL A 51 -5.97 2.13 -3.80
CA VAL A 51 -4.64 2.75 -3.74
C VAL A 51 -4.29 3.29 -5.11
N ILE A 52 -3.80 4.53 -5.16
CA ILE A 52 -3.41 5.20 -6.40
C ILE A 52 -1.94 5.59 -6.31
N HIS A 53 -1.15 5.13 -7.27
CA HIS A 53 0.25 5.53 -7.48
C HIS A 53 0.32 6.68 -8.46
N TYR A 54 1.08 7.71 -8.14
CA TYR A 54 1.31 8.85 -9.01
C TYR A 54 2.78 8.92 -9.44
N GLU A 55 3.00 9.29 -10.70
CA GLU A 55 4.31 9.56 -11.27
C GLU A 55 5.35 8.44 -11.07
N GLY A 56 4.96 7.20 -11.33
CA GLY A 56 5.86 6.05 -11.26
C GLY A 56 7.05 6.20 -12.20
N THR A 57 8.27 6.08 -11.67
CA THR A 57 9.51 6.13 -12.44
C THR A 57 10.26 4.82 -12.26
N ALA A 58 10.68 4.21 -13.36
CA ALA A 58 11.48 3.00 -13.30
C ALA A 58 12.80 3.27 -12.56
N ASP A 59 13.06 2.48 -11.53
CA ASP A 59 14.33 2.49 -10.81
C ASP A 59 15.38 1.59 -11.53
N GLU A 60 16.54 1.37 -10.91
CA GLU A 60 17.61 0.56 -11.47
C GLU A 60 17.26 -0.94 -11.63
N VAL A 61 16.20 -1.39 -10.93
CA VAL A 61 15.67 -2.76 -11.04
C VAL A 61 14.62 -2.86 -12.15
N GLY A 62 14.03 -1.72 -12.52
CA GLY A 62 13.02 -1.60 -13.58
C GLY A 62 11.58 -1.48 -13.06
N TRP A 63 11.35 -1.40 -11.73
CA TRP A 63 10.02 -1.22 -11.18
C TRP A 63 9.57 0.25 -11.21
N PRO A 64 8.30 0.54 -11.56
CA PRO A 64 7.77 1.91 -11.61
C PRO A 64 7.44 2.42 -10.20
N VAL A 65 8.48 2.76 -9.44
CA VAL A 65 8.34 3.24 -8.06
C VAL A 65 7.62 4.60 -8.05
N PRO A 66 6.48 4.74 -7.36
CA PRO A 66 5.72 5.98 -7.35
C PRO A 66 6.45 7.09 -6.59
N LYS A 67 6.26 8.35 -7.01
CA LYS A 67 6.74 9.53 -6.28
C LYS A 67 5.78 9.96 -5.19
N SER A 68 4.48 9.69 -5.37
CA SER A 68 3.46 9.91 -4.36
C SER A 68 2.38 8.83 -4.43
N ILE A 69 1.66 8.67 -3.32
CA ILE A 69 0.66 7.63 -3.17
C ILE A 69 -0.56 8.17 -2.42
N GLU A 70 -1.75 7.70 -2.81
CA GLU A 70 -3.01 8.03 -2.17
C GLU A 70 -3.77 6.75 -1.81
N TYR A 71 -4.20 6.66 -0.57
CA TYR A 71 -5.04 5.60 -0.03
C TYR A 71 -6.44 6.14 0.17
N LYS A 72 -7.39 5.73 -0.67
CA LYS A 72 -8.80 6.12 -0.59
C LYS A 72 -9.60 5.10 0.21
N PHE A 73 -10.37 5.60 1.18
CA PHE A 73 -11.32 4.81 1.96
C PHE A 73 -12.73 4.96 1.35
N ASP A 74 -12.84 4.60 0.07
CA ASP A 74 -14.04 4.74 -0.77
C ASP A 74 -14.74 3.40 -1.05
N GLY A 75 -14.44 2.39 -0.25
CA GLY A 75 -15.09 1.09 -0.32
C GLY A 75 -16.60 1.17 -0.07
N LYS A 76 -17.30 0.12 -0.42
CA LYS A 76 -18.76 0.06 -0.27
C LYS A 76 -19.15 -0.02 1.19
N SER A 77 -19.91 0.96 1.65
CA SER A 77 -20.59 0.97 2.95
C SER A 77 -22.12 1.02 2.76
N GLN A 78 -22.85 0.49 3.73
CA GLN A 78 -24.31 0.61 3.77
C GLN A 78 -24.77 1.88 4.49
N GLU A 79 -23.87 2.57 5.18
CA GLU A 79 -24.15 3.81 5.92
C GLU A 79 -23.69 5.03 5.14
N LYS A 80 -24.28 6.17 5.45
CA LYS A 80 -23.91 7.46 4.86
C LYS A 80 -22.59 7.91 5.47
N ASP A 81 -21.52 7.63 4.77
CA ASP A 81 -20.16 7.81 5.24
C ASP A 81 -19.56 9.15 4.81
N VAL A 82 -18.59 9.60 5.60
CA VAL A 82 -17.71 10.72 5.29
C VAL A 82 -16.62 10.24 4.33
N ASP A 83 -16.34 11.00 3.28
CA ASP A 83 -15.22 10.73 2.39
C ASP A 83 -13.90 10.83 3.16
N ALA A 84 -12.99 9.89 2.92
CA ALA A 84 -11.68 9.90 3.54
C ALA A 84 -10.60 9.41 2.58
N ASP A 85 -9.47 10.13 2.57
CA ASP A 85 -8.24 9.73 1.90
C ASP A 85 -7.01 10.10 2.72
N ILE A 86 -5.92 9.38 2.50
CA ILE A 86 -4.61 9.64 3.11
C ILE A 86 -3.58 9.62 2.00
N LYS A 87 -2.83 10.72 1.84
CA LYS A 87 -1.85 10.85 0.75
C LYS A 87 -0.60 11.57 1.16
N GLY A 88 0.47 11.29 0.44
CA GLY A 88 1.75 11.98 0.62
C GLY A 88 2.78 11.60 -0.42
N ASP A 89 3.87 12.35 -0.40
CA ASP A 89 5.03 12.11 -1.25
C ASP A 89 5.93 11.04 -0.63
N LEU A 90 6.48 10.19 -1.49
CA LEU A 90 7.37 9.10 -1.11
C LEU A 90 8.83 9.55 -1.32
N THR A 91 9.33 10.39 -0.43
CA THR A 91 10.67 11.00 -0.50
C THR A 91 11.70 10.34 0.41
N ASN A 92 11.25 9.65 1.45
CA ASN A 92 12.11 8.98 2.40
C ASN A 92 11.94 7.46 2.32
N LEU A 93 12.76 6.84 1.47
CA LEU A 93 12.89 5.38 1.39
C LEU A 93 13.66 4.89 2.61
N ALA A 94 12.98 4.19 3.53
CA ALA A 94 13.59 3.62 4.72
C ALA A 94 14.38 2.35 4.37
N GLU A 95 13.80 1.48 3.54
CA GLU A 95 14.45 0.24 3.12
C GLU A 95 13.90 -0.23 1.76
N ARG A 96 14.76 -0.90 1.00
CA ARG A 96 14.37 -1.68 -0.18
C ARG A 96 14.87 -3.12 -0.01
N VAL A 97 13.94 -4.06 0.01
CA VAL A 97 14.24 -5.47 0.22
C VAL A 97 14.15 -6.24 -1.09
N ASP A 98 15.24 -6.89 -1.49
CA ASP A 98 15.25 -7.91 -2.54
C ASP A 98 14.80 -9.24 -1.91
N VAL A 99 13.52 -9.57 -2.08
CA VAL A 99 12.93 -10.78 -1.45
C VAL A 99 13.63 -12.05 -1.93
N MET A 100 14.12 -12.07 -3.18
CA MET A 100 14.84 -13.24 -3.70
C MET A 100 16.23 -13.41 -3.07
N ALA A 101 16.86 -12.32 -2.63
CA ALA A 101 18.15 -12.41 -1.94
C ALA A 101 18.02 -13.09 -0.56
N GLU A 102 16.89 -12.86 0.11
CA GLU A 102 16.60 -13.41 1.44
C GLU A 102 16.26 -14.91 1.42
N ILE A 103 15.89 -15.46 0.24
CA ILE A 103 15.52 -16.88 0.13
C ILE A 103 16.78 -17.74 -0.01
N PRO A 104 16.99 -18.77 0.84
CA PRO A 104 18.10 -19.68 0.70
C PRO A 104 18.16 -20.37 -0.67
N GLN A 105 19.36 -20.56 -1.21
CA GLN A 105 19.57 -21.07 -2.58
C GLN A 105 18.91 -22.43 -2.84
N PHE A 106 18.87 -23.32 -1.84
CA PHE A 106 18.24 -24.62 -1.99
C PHE A 106 16.71 -24.53 -2.19
N VAL A 107 16.06 -23.49 -1.59
CA VAL A 107 14.62 -23.24 -1.78
C VAL A 107 14.35 -22.70 -3.18
N LYS A 108 15.22 -21.81 -3.68
CA LYS A 108 15.11 -21.26 -5.04
C LYS A 108 15.10 -22.35 -6.12
N ASN A 109 15.85 -23.40 -5.91
CA ASN A 109 15.93 -24.53 -6.84
C ASN A 109 14.68 -25.43 -6.83
N ILE A 110 13.89 -25.40 -5.76
CA ILE A 110 12.69 -26.21 -5.61
C ILE A 110 11.46 -25.49 -6.18
N VAL A 111 11.44 -24.16 -6.14
CA VAL A 111 10.29 -23.35 -6.56
C VAL A 111 10.44 -22.94 -8.01
N SER A 112 10.16 -23.84 -8.93
CA SER A 112 10.20 -23.56 -10.38
C SER A 112 9.23 -22.44 -10.85
N GLY A 113 8.23 -22.11 -10.05
CA GLY A 113 7.26 -21.05 -10.32
C GLY A 113 7.75 -19.63 -10.04
N VAL A 114 8.96 -19.46 -9.48
CA VAL A 114 9.55 -18.15 -9.16
C VAL A 114 10.56 -17.70 -10.23
N ALA A 115 10.83 -18.55 -11.21
CA ALA A 115 11.72 -18.21 -12.32
C ALA A 115 11.14 -17.04 -13.11
N GLY A 116 11.89 -15.92 -13.16
CA GLY A 116 11.50 -14.70 -13.86
C GLY A 116 10.74 -13.67 -13.03
N THR A 117 10.45 -13.92 -11.76
CA THR A 117 9.94 -12.89 -10.85
C THR A 117 11.07 -12.10 -10.21
N LYS A 118 10.84 -10.81 -10.00
CA LYS A 118 11.78 -9.91 -9.28
C LYS A 118 11.01 -9.21 -8.15
N PRO A 119 10.70 -9.93 -7.06
CA PRO A 119 9.93 -9.34 -5.97
C PRO A 119 10.80 -8.38 -5.16
N TYR A 120 10.39 -7.12 -5.12
CA TYR A 120 11.01 -6.05 -4.33
C TYR A 120 9.98 -5.37 -3.46
N ILE A 121 10.33 -5.12 -2.20
CA ILE A 121 9.54 -4.34 -1.24
C ILE A 121 10.23 -2.99 -1.04
N TYR A 122 9.49 -1.91 -1.27
CA TYR A 122 9.92 -0.55 -1.01
C TYR A 122 9.18 -0.03 0.22
N GLN A 123 9.91 0.26 1.28
CA GLN A 123 9.38 0.74 2.55
C GLN A 123 9.68 2.22 2.71
N PHE A 124 8.65 3.02 2.89
CA PHE A 124 8.75 4.46 3.05
C PHE A 124 8.21 4.90 4.39
N CYS A 125 8.86 5.92 4.98
CA CYS A 125 8.38 6.58 6.18
C CYS A 125 8.35 8.08 5.93
N ASN A 126 7.16 8.65 5.76
CA ASN A 126 6.97 10.04 5.35
C ASN A 126 5.84 10.71 6.13
N ASN A 127 5.80 12.04 6.10
CA ASN A 127 4.64 12.79 6.54
C ASN A 127 3.56 12.73 5.47
N PHE A 128 2.36 12.31 5.86
CA PHE A 128 1.19 12.27 5.01
C PHE A 128 0.09 13.18 5.55
N THR A 129 -0.86 13.51 4.69
CA THR A 129 -2.06 14.26 5.04
C THR A 129 -3.27 13.35 4.96
N ALA A 130 -4.02 13.26 6.05
CA ALA A 130 -5.36 12.67 6.07
C ALA A 130 -6.40 13.75 5.82
N GLN A 131 -7.31 13.50 4.88
CA GLN A 131 -8.52 14.27 4.66
C GLN A 131 -9.71 13.42 5.07
N VAL A 132 -10.44 13.82 6.10
CA VAL A 132 -11.61 13.12 6.63
C VAL A 132 -12.79 14.08 6.63
N GLY A 133 -13.65 14.00 5.62
CA GLY A 133 -14.65 15.03 5.36
C GLY A 133 -13.98 16.38 5.13
N ASP A 134 -14.36 17.37 5.92
CA ASP A 134 -13.79 18.73 5.87
C ASP A 134 -12.54 18.88 6.77
N ASP A 135 -12.22 17.88 7.61
CA ASP A 135 -11.06 17.93 8.50
C ASP A 135 -9.79 17.44 7.77
N LYS A 136 -8.70 18.15 8.01
CA LYS A 136 -7.41 17.86 7.41
C LYS A 136 -6.34 17.81 8.48
N GLU A 137 -5.59 16.72 8.54
CA GLU A 137 -4.55 16.52 9.54
C GLU A 137 -3.31 15.84 8.98
N ASN A 138 -2.15 16.31 9.40
CA ASN A 138 -0.87 15.70 9.07
C ASN A 138 -0.50 14.64 10.10
N GLY A 139 0.13 13.58 9.63
CA GLY A 139 0.62 12.51 10.47
C GLY A 139 1.78 11.79 9.82
N ILE A 140 2.26 10.75 10.49
CA ILE A 140 3.34 9.89 10.00
C ILE A 140 2.73 8.66 9.35
N ALA A 141 3.18 8.35 8.15
CA ALA A 141 2.83 7.13 7.43
C ALA A 141 4.05 6.24 7.24
N PHE A 142 3.91 4.98 7.58
CA PHE A 142 4.75 3.91 7.09
C PHE A 142 4.00 3.22 5.95
N CYS A 143 4.63 3.14 4.78
CA CYS A 143 4.04 2.56 3.58
C CYS A 143 4.94 1.50 2.98
N GLU A 144 4.34 0.45 2.46
CA GLU A 144 5.02 -0.51 1.60
C GLU A 144 4.40 -0.50 0.21
N VAL A 145 5.27 -0.43 -0.79
CA VAL A 145 4.93 -0.67 -2.19
C VAL A 145 5.75 -1.88 -2.64
N THR A 146 5.07 -2.94 -3.01
CA THR A 146 5.72 -4.20 -3.39
C THR A 146 5.37 -4.57 -4.81
N PHE A 147 6.39 -4.84 -5.60
CA PHE A 147 6.27 -5.39 -6.95
C PHE A 147 6.76 -6.83 -6.92
N ILE A 148 6.00 -7.75 -7.51
CA ILE A 148 6.29 -9.20 -7.48
C ILE A 148 6.56 -9.71 -8.90
N SER A 149 5.67 -9.41 -9.82
CA SER A 149 5.78 -9.79 -11.23
C SER A 149 4.94 -8.87 -12.10
N GLU A 150 5.26 -8.80 -13.35
CA GLU A 150 4.42 -8.13 -14.36
C GLU A 150 3.05 -8.81 -14.55
#